data_c334f1f6bad34a374246c1595aec76d2
#
_entry.id   c334f1f6bad34a374246c1595aec76d2
#
_cell.length_a   1.000
_cell.length_b   1.000
_cell.length_c   1.000
_cell.angle_alpha   90.00
_cell.angle_beta   90.00
_cell.angle_gamma   90.00
#
_symmetry.space_group_name_H-M   'P 1'
#
loop_
_entity.id
_entity.type
_entity.pdbx_description
1 polymer ?
#
loop_
_entity_poly.entity_id
_entity_poly.type
_entity_poly.pdbx_seq_one_letter_code
_entity_poly.pdbx_strand_id
1 'polypeptide(L)'
;ESRLLPYCYLLTDVLGKFNTESFTYEELATNSIMYTGGIAFNTHALSDSNDADVYKINFSVKAKALMENLPKLFEILKSVALETKLDDINRFRELVAELKTDWDGSFFSRGQNIAISRLYGYCSAAARVNEQDHFTYYQFLKNLVDNFDEVGEATLAELRTLLGKFFQQTCYMFAYSCDEDLREEVRQWALDFTNLLPESDIAGKAPNIIPLNEVNEAITTAGKVQYVVAGG
;
A
#
# COMPACT_ATOMS: atom_id res chain seq x y z
N GLU A 1 11.88 -7.53 -5.99
CA GLU A 1 11.76 -7.65 -7.45
C GLU A 1 10.68 -6.68 -7.95
N SER A 2 10.97 -5.92 -9.01
CA SER A 2 10.05 -4.87 -9.54
C SER A 2 8.67 -5.40 -9.92
N ARG A 3 8.57 -6.67 -10.35
CA ARG A 3 7.29 -7.32 -10.69
C ARG A 3 6.31 -7.42 -9.51
N LEU A 4 6.80 -7.33 -8.27
CA LEU A 4 5.97 -7.45 -7.07
C LEU A 4 5.37 -6.10 -6.63
N LEU A 5 5.82 -4.98 -7.17
CA LEU A 5 5.32 -3.66 -6.78
C LEU A 5 3.81 -3.49 -6.94
N PRO A 6 3.17 -3.88 -8.05
CA PRO A 6 1.71 -3.79 -8.17
C PRO A 6 0.97 -4.62 -7.11
N TYR A 7 1.54 -5.77 -6.70
CA TYR A 7 0.98 -6.58 -5.62
C TYR A 7 1.14 -5.93 -4.25
N CYS A 8 2.24 -5.17 -4.03
CA CYS A 8 2.41 -4.38 -2.81
C CYS A 8 1.33 -3.30 -2.70
N TYR A 9 1.04 -2.58 -3.77
CA TYR A 9 -0.05 -1.59 -3.80
C TYR A 9 -1.41 -2.25 -3.61
N LEU A 10 -1.68 -3.34 -4.32
CA LEU A 10 -2.93 -4.10 -4.15
C LEU A 10 -3.10 -4.58 -2.69
N LEU A 11 -2.03 -5.07 -2.06
CA LEU A 11 -2.10 -5.46 -0.66
C LEU A 11 -2.47 -4.28 0.24
N THR A 12 -1.89 -3.08 0.03
CA THR A 12 -2.26 -1.88 0.80
C THR A 12 -3.72 -1.48 0.62
N ASP A 13 -4.29 -1.70 -0.56
CA ASP A 13 -5.68 -1.36 -0.87
C ASP A 13 -6.70 -2.35 -0.28
N VAL A 14 -6.31 -3.61 -0.08
CA VAL A 14 -7.21 -4.66 0.43
C VAL A 14 -7.04 -4.95 1.92
N LEU A 15 -5.94 -4.49 2.57
CA LEU A 15 -5.76 -4.65 4.01
C LEU A 15 -6.89 -3.97 4.79
N GLY A 16 -7.41 -4.68 5.80
CA GLY A 16 -8.55 -4.26 6.59
C GLY A 16 -9.91 -4.46 5.93
N LYS A 17 -9.96 -5.08 4.73
CA LYS A 17 -11.20 -5.35 3.98
C LYS A 17 -11.52 -6.86 3.86
N PHE A 18 -10.75 -7.71 4.51
CA PHE A 18 -10.99 -9.15 4.65
C PHE A 18 -11.36 -9.50 6.10
N ASN A 19 -11.99 -10.66 6.28
CA ASN A 19 -12.16 -11.23 7.60
C ASN A 19 -10.80 -11.51 8.25
N THR A 20 -10.75 -11.39 9.55
CA THR A 20 -9.62 -11.79 10.38
C THR A 20 -10.03 -12.98 11.26
N GLU A 21 -9.16 -13.45 12.14
CA GLU A 21 -9.59 -14.44 13.14
C GLU A 21 -10.53 -13.85 14.18
N SER A 22 -10.33 -12.56 14.52
CA SER A 22 -11.05 -11.87 15.60
C SER A 22 -12.28 -11.11 15.10
N PHE A 23 -12.34 -10.67 13.84
CA PHE A 23 -13.41 -9.82 13.31
C PHE A 23 -13.81 -10.23 11.90
N THR A 24 -15.10 -10.07 11.59
CA THR A 24 -15.56 -9.97 10.20
C THR A 24 -15.06 -8.65 9.58
N TYR A 25 -15.02 -8.54 8.25
CA TYR A 25 -14.60 -7.30 7.61
C TYR A 25 -15.56 -6.13 7.89
N GLU A 26 -16.86 -6.39 8.10
CA GLU A 26 -17.84 -5.37 8.52
C GLU A 26 -17.58 -4.88 9.95
N GLU A 27 -17.29 -5.79 10.88
CA GLU A 27 -16.93 -5.44 12.26
C GLU A 27 -15.61 -4.66 12.28
N LEU A 28 -14.64 -5.06 11.49
CA LEU A 28 -13.35 -4.38 11.36
C LEU A 28 -13.51 -2.96 10.83
N ALA A 29 -14.33 -2.77 9.79
CA ALA A 29 -14.65 -1.46 9.26
C ALA A 29 -15.39 -0.59 10.28
N THR A 30 -16.40 -1.16 10.97
CA THR A 30 -17.17 -0.46 12.00
C THR A 30 -16.26 -0.04 13.17
N ASN A 31 -15.43 -0.93 13.68
CA ASN A 31 -14.50 -0.64 14.77
C ASN A 31 -13.47 0.42 14.37
N SER A 32 -12.96 0.38 13.13
CA SER A 32 -12.05 1.40 12.61
C SER A 32 -12.69 2.78 12.61
N ILE A 33 -13.95 2.90 12.19
CA ILE A 33 -14.69 4.18 12.19
C ILE A 33 -15.00 4.65 13.62
N MET A 34 -15.39 3.74 14.51
CA MET A 34 -15.81 4.10 15.87
C MET A 34 -14.65 4.51 16.78
N TYR A 35 -13.51 3.84 16.67
CA TYR A 35 -12.42 3.98 17.63
C TYR A 35 -11.17 4.67 17.08
N THR A 36 -11.14 4.97 15.78
CA THR A 36 -9.97 5.61 15.18
C THR A 36 -10.34 6.83 14.33
N GLY A 37 -9.36 7.71 14.11
CA GLY A 37 -9.47 8.78 13.13
C GLY A 37 -9.03 8.36 11.73
N GLY A 38 -9.00 7.05 11.47
CA GLY A 38 -8.58 6.40 10.24
C GLY A 38 -7.28 5.62 10.38
N ILE A 39 -7.22 4.51 9.64
CA ILE A 39 -6.04 3.68 9.45
C ILE A 39 -5.79 3.62 7.94
N ALA A 40 -4.57 3.91 7.51
CA ALA A 40 -4.18 3.88 6.10
C ALA A 40 -2.89 3.07 5.93
N PHE A 41 -2.88 2.23 4.92
CA PHE A 41 -1.73 1.44 4.49
C PHE A 41 -1.19 2.04 3.20
N ASN A 42 0.13 2.21 3.08
CA ASN A 42 0.72 2.79 1.89
C ASN A 42 2.07 2.13 1.58
N THR A 43 2.37 2.01 0.30
CA THR A 43 3.70 1.64 -0.20
C THR A 43 4.27 2.80 -0.99
N HIS A 44 5.49 3.22 -0.70
CA HIS A 44 6.14 4.31 -1.43
C HIS A 44 7.66 4.17 -1.41
N ALA A 45 8.33 4.75 -2.38
CA ALA A 45 9.78 4.85 -2.41
C ALA A 45 10.23 6.25 -1.94
N LEU A 46 11.28 6.26 -1.15
CA LEU A 46 11.99 7.46 -0.71
C LEU A 46 13.40 7.44 -1.26
N SER A 47 13.80 8.50 -1.95
CA SER A 47 15.18 8.69 -2.39
C SER A 47 16.07 9.07 -1.22
N ASP A 48 17.35 8.71 -1.30
CA ASP A 48 18.37 9.31 -0.46
C ASP A 48 18.53 10.79 -0.82
N SER A 49 18.80 11.64 0.20
CA SER A 49 18.97 13.09 0.00
C SER A 49 20.25 13.46 -0.75
N ASN A 50 21.22 12.58 -0.78
CA ASN A 50 22.55 12.82 -1.37
C ASN A 50 22.76 12.06 -2.67
N ASP A 51 21.93 11.05 -2.96
CA ASP A 51 22.05 10.20 -4.15
C ASP A 51 20.65 9.80 -4.65
N ALA A 52 20.24 10.38 -5.76
CA ALA A 52 18.91 10.14 -6.35
C ALA A 52 18.73 8.70 -6.88
N ASP A 53 19.82 7.98 -7.12
CA ASP A 53 19.79 6.59 -7.58
C ASP A 53 19.65 5.59 -6.42
N VAL A 54 19.86 6.06 -5.19
CA VAL A 54 19.66 5.28 -3.97
C VAL A 54 18.26 5.53 -3.43
N TYR A 55 17.47 4.48 -3.29
CA TYR A 55 16.12 4.56 -2.75
C TYR A 55 15.78 3.38 -1.86
N LYS A 56 14.78 3.57 -1.00
CA LYS A 56 14.17 2.53 -0.16
C LYS A 56 12.68 2.49 -0.43
N ILE A 57 12.13 1.27 -0.55
CA ILE A 57 10.70 1.06 -0.63
C ILE A 57 10.20 0.80 0.79
N ASN A 58 9.27 1.61 1.24
CA ASN A 58 8.69 1.53 2.57
C ASN A 58 7.21 1.14 2.46
N PHE A 59 6.82 0.14 3.23
CA PHE A 59 5.43 -0.07 3.60
C PHE A 59 5.17 0.71 4.89
N SER A 60 4.12 1.51 4.93
CA SER A 60 3.78 2.33 6.09
C SER A 60 2.32 2.14 6.50
N VAL A 61 2.11 2.09 7.80
CA VAL A 61 0.79 2.14 8.43
C VAL A 61 0.68 3.47 9.15
N LYS A 62 -0.32 4.27 8.78
CA LYS A 62 -0.64 5.54 9.44
C LYS A 62 -1.98 5.40 10.14
N ALA A 63 -2.02 5.74 11.42
CA ALA A 63 -3.23 5.66 12.22
C ALA A 63 -3.36 6.85 13.15
N LYS A 64 -4.58 7.19 13.52
CA LYS A 64 -4.91 8.21 14.52
C LYS A 64 -5.98 7.66 15.46
N ALA A 65 -5.85 7.94 16.76
CA ALA A 65 -6.88 7.63 17.74
C ALA A 65 -6.83 8.63 18.89
N LEU A 66 -7.93 8.76 19.63
CA LEU A 66 -7.93 9.37 20.96
C LEU A 66 -7.22 8.43 21.93
N MET A 67 -6.62 8.96 22.98
CA MET A 67 -5.87 8.14 23.95
C MET A 67 -6.72 7.02 24.58
N GLU A 68 -7.95 7.32 24.93
CA GLU A 68 -8.90 6.34 25.45
C GLU A 68 -9.17 5.16 24.52
N ASN A 69 -8.96 5.36 23.21
CA ASN A 69 -9.16 4.35 22.16
C ASN A 69 -7.84 3.69 21.70
N LEU A 70 -6.70 4.06 22.29
CA LEU A 70 -5.41 3.50 21.90
C LEU A 70 -5.37 1.96 22.01
N PRO A 71 -5.92 1.32 23.07
CA PRO A 71 -6.03 -0.13 23.14
C PRO A 71 -6.79 -0.73 21.95
N LYS A 72 -7.90 -0.10 21.54
CA LYS A 72 -8.70 -0.54 20.39
C LYS A 72 -7.98 -0.37 19.07
N LEU A 73 -7.24 0.73 18.90
CA LEU A 73 -6.39 0.92 17.73
C LEU A 73 -5.40 -0.23 17.58
N PHE A 74 -4.67 -0.58 18.65
CA PHE A 74 -3.67 -1.65 18.58
C PHE A 74 -4.30 -3.04 18.44
N GLU A 75 -5.50 -3.28 18.98
CA GLU A 75 -6.28 -4.49 18.73
C GLU A 75 -6.63 -4.64 17.24
N ILE A 76 -7.10 -3.57 16.60
CA ILE A 76 -7.40 -3.55 15.15
C ILE A 76 -6.12 -3.76 14.35
N LEU A 77 -5.03 -3.06 14.66
CA LEU A 77 -3.75 -3.20 13.96
C LEU A 77 -3.20 -4.62 14.08
N LYS A 78 -3.26 -5.23 15.26
CA LYS A 78 -2.88 -6.63 15.46
C LYS A 78 -3.71 -7.57 14.60
N SER A 79 -5.03 -7.38 14.59
CA SER A 79 -5.93 -8.22 13.82
C SER A 79 -5.65 -8.12 12.32
N VAL A 80 -5.42 -6.91 11.80
CA VAL A 80 -5.07 -6.72 10.39
C VAL A 80 -3.69 -7.29 10.07
N ALA A 81 -2.70 -7.08 10.93
CA ALA A 81 -1.32 -7.49 10.65
C ALA A 81 -1.09 -9.00 10.71
N LEU A 82 -1.72 -9.68 11.68
CA LEU A 82 -1.40 -11.05 12.05
C LEU A 82 -2.53 -12.05 11.78
N GLU A 83 -3.78 -11.58 11.65
CA GLU A 83 -4.96 -12.44 11.62
C GLU A 83 -5.77 -12.34 10.32
N THR A 84 -5.35 -11.50 9.36
CA THR A 84 -6.07 -11.32 8.09
C THR A 84 -6.12 -12.62 7.29
N LYS A 85 -7.34 -13.04 6.91
CA LYS A 85 -7.61 -14.23 6.11
C LYS A 85 -7.74 -13.86 4.63
N LEU A 86 -6.64 -13.99 3.90
CA LEU A 86 -6.64 -13.78 2.44
C LEU A 86 -7.02 -15.10 1.72
N ASP A 87 -8.18 -15.68 2.04
CA ASP A 87 -8.64 -16.99 1.55
C ASP A 87 -10.01 -16.96 0.85
N ASP A 88 -10.73 -15.84 0.93
CA ASP A 88 -12.02 -15.65 0.28
C ASP A 88 -11.83 -15.06 -1.14
N ILE A 89 -11.84 -15.92 -2.15
CA ILE A 89 -11.67 -15.53 -3.54
C ILE A 89 -12.85 -14.69 -4.08
N ASN A 90 -14.08 -14.90 -3.56
CA ASN A 90 -15.23 -14.12 -3.96
C ASN A 90 -15.12 -12.70 -3.42
N ARG A 91 -14.76 -12.56 -2.16
CA ARG A 91 -14.48 -11.25 -1.55
C ARG A 91 -13.35 -10.53 -2.28
N PHE A 92 -12.30 -11.25 -2.65
CA PHE A 92 -11.19 -10.68 -3.41
C PHE A 92 -11.66 -10.14 -4.77
N ARG A 93 -12.49 -10.90 -5.49
CA ARG A 93 -13.08 -10.47 -6.76
C ARG A 93 -13.89 -9.19 -6.63
N GLU A 94 -14.72 -9.08 -5.59
CA GLU A 94 -15.50 -7.88 -5.30
C GLU A 94 -14.59 -6.67 -5.08
N LEU A 95 -13.57 -6.80 -4.22
CA LEU A 95 -12.64 -5.73 -3.90
C LEU A 95 -11.85 -5.24 -5.12
N VAL A 96 -11.38 -6.15 -5.96
CA VAL A 96 -10.62 -5.79 -7.17
C VAL A 96 -11.53 -5.08 -8.19
N ALA A 97 -12.78 -5.53 -8.33
CA ALA A 97 -13.76 -4.88 -9.20
C ALA A 97 -14.15 -3.47 -8.70
N GLU A 98 -14.30 -3.30 -7.38
CA GLU A 98 -14.51 -2.00 -6.74
C GLU A 98 -13.34 -1.05 -6.99
N LEU A 99 -12.10 -1.48 -6.70
CA LEU A 99 -10.89 -0.70 -6.94
C LEU A 99 -10.76 -0.26 -8.41
N LYS A 100 -11.02 -1.18 -9.33
CA LYS A 100 -10.97 -0.86 -10.76
C LYS A 100 -12.04 0.17 -11.14
N THR A 101 -13.25 0.07 -10.59
CA THR A 101 -14.34 1.01 -10.82
C THR A 101 -14.00 2.41 -10.29
N ASP A 102 -13.40 2.50 -9.10
CA ASP A 102 -12.94 3.77 -8.51
C ASP A 102 -11.85 4.42 -9.37
N TRP A 103 -10.94 3.61 -9.90
CA TRP A 103 -9.94 4.08 -10.85
C TRP A 103 -10.56 4.60 -12.14
N ASP A 104 -11.52 3.89 -12.74
CA ASP A 104 -12.24 4.32 -13.95
C ASP A 104 -12.93 5.68 -13.73
N GLY A 105 -13.63 5.82 -12.60
CA GLY A 105 -14.34 7.06 -12.26
C GLY A 105 -13.41 8.25 -12.01
N SER A 106 -12.22 8.00 -11.48
CA SER A 106 -11.25 9.05 -11.13
C SER A 106 -10.17 9.29 -12.18
N PHE A 107 -10.06 8.44 -13.21
CA PHE A 107 -8.96 8.49 -14.17
C PHE A 107 -8.84 9.84 -14.89
N PHE A 108 -9.97 10.43 -15.31
CA PHE A 108 -9.98 11.72 -15.97
C PHE A 108 -9.57 12.88 -15.05
N SER A 109 -10.02 12.87 -13.80
CA SER A 109 -9.66 13.89 -12.82
C SER A 109 -8.20 13.80 -12.39
N ARG A 110 -7.58 12.62 -12.51
CA ARG A 110 -6.17 12.36 -12.20
C ARG A 110 -5.23 12.53 -13.40
N GLY A 111 -5.73 12.85 -14.60
CA GLY A 111 -4.94 12.84 -15.83
C GLY A 111 -3.67 13.69 -15.75
N GLN A 112 -3.73 14.88 -15.13
CA GLN A 112 -2.54 15.70 -14.90
C GLN A 112 -1.52 14.99 -14.01
N ASN A 113 -1.96 14.42 -12.88
CA ASN A 113 -1.07 13.74 -11.93
C ASN A 113 -0.46 12.48 -12.56
N ILE A 114 -1.22 11.75 -13.36
CA ILE A 114 -0.74 10.58 -14.10
C ILE A 114 0.37 11.01 -15.08
N ALA A 115 0.16 12.06 -15.86
CA ALA A 115 1.17 12.56 -16.80
C ALA A 115 2.45 13.03 -16.10
N ILE A 116 2.32 13.77 -14.99
CA ILE A 116 3.44 14.21 -14.17
C ILE A 116 4.20 13.03 -13.56
N SER A 117 3.48 12.07 -12.98
CA SER A 117 4.07 10.87 -12.38
C SER A 117 4.84 10.04 -13.42
N ARG A 118 4.29 9.89 -14.63
CA ARG A 118 4.98 9.23 -15.74
C ARG A 118 6.28 9.94 -16.10
N LEU A 119 6.25 11.27 -16.24
CA LEU A 119 7.44 12.06 -16.54
C LEU A 119 8.52 11.90 -15.46
N TYR A 120 8.16 12.07 -14.19
CA TYR A 120 9.10 11.87 -13.08
C TYR A 120 9.68 10.45 -13.02
N GLY A 121 8.91 9.45 -13.44
CA GLY A 121 9.36 8.07 -13.56
C GLY A 121 10.53 7.89 -14.55
N TYR A 122 10.80 8.85 -15.43
CA TYR A 122 11.99 8.87 -16.29
C TYR A 122 13.18 9.59 -15.64
N CYS A 123 12.96 10.39 -14.60
CA CYS A 123 13.99 11.22 -13.99
C CYS A 123 14.71 10.53 -12.82
N SER A 124 14.07 9.61 -12.10
CA SER A 124 14.70 8.93 -10.97
C SER A 124 14.11 7.55 -10.70
N ALA A 125 14.92 6.66 -10.10
CA ALA A 125 14.51 5.31 -9.74
C ALA A 125 13.37 5.30 -8.70
N ALA A 126 13.42 6.18 -7.69
CA ALA A 126 12.36 6.29 -6.69
C ALA A 126 11.05 6.75 -7.29
N ALA A 127 11.10 7.76 -8.18
CA ALA A 127 9.91 8.24 -8.89
C ALA A 127 9.33 7.16 -9.81
N ARG A 128 10.20 6.33 -10.41
CA ARG A 128 9.76 5.18 -11.21
C ARG A 128 9.03 4.14 -10.36
N VAL A 129 9.48 3.89 -9.15
CA VAL A 129 8.75 3.01 -8.21
C VAL A 129 7.39 3.62 -7.84
N ASN A 130 7.35 4.91 -7.51
CA ASN A 130 6.12 5.58 -7.12
C ASN A 130 5.11 5.68 -8.28
N GLU A 131 5.58 5.77 -9.53
CA GLU A 131 4.73 5.74 -10.72
C GLU A 131 3.94 4.42 -10.84
N GLN A 132 4.49 3.33 -10.31
CA GLN A 132 3.79 2.04 -10.31
C GLN A 132 2.45 2.05 -9.54
N ASP A 133 2.23 3.03 -8.65
CA ASP A 133 0.96 3.30 -7.96
C ASP A 133 -0.03 4.15 -8.78
N HIS A 134 0.26 4.42 -10.05
CA HIS A 134 -0.56 5.24 -10.92
C HIS A 134 -1.03 4.49 -12.16
N PHE A 135 -0.58 4.88 -13.34
CA PHE A 135 -1.03 4.28 -14.58
C PHE A 135 -0.68 2.79 -14.70
N THR A 136 0.51 2.42 -14.25
CA THR A 136 0.94 1.01 -14.25
C THR A 136 0.04 0.15 -13.34
N TYR A 137 -0.33 0.66 -12.17
CA TYR A 137 -1.27 -0.03 -11.28
C TYR A 137 -2.67 -0.16 -11.88
N TYR A 138 -3.17 0.89 -12.50
CA TYR A 138 -4.45 0.83 -13.22
C TYR A 138 -4.46 -0.26 -14.30
N GLN A 139 -3.38 -0.37 -15.09
CA GLN A 139 -3.25 -1.42 -16.09
C GLN A 139 -3.21 -2.82 -15.44
N PHE A 140 -2.53 -2.95 -14.31
CA PHE A 140 -2.50 -4.20 -13.53
C PHE A 140 -3.89 -4.58 -13.03
N LEU A 141 -4.64 -3.65 -12.42
CA LEU A 141 -6.01 -3.90 -11.95
C LEU A 141 -6.95 -4.28 -13.10
N LYS A 142 -6.84 -3.58 -14.24
CA LYS A 142 -7.62 -3.91 -15.43
C LYS A 142 -7.34 -5.34 -15.89
N ASN A 143 -6.08 -5.71 -16.03
CA ASN A 143 -5.70 -7.07 -16.43
C ASN A 143 -6.20 -8.12 -15.41
N LEU A 144 -6.10 -7.81 -14.12
CA LEU A 144 -6.56 -8.71 -13.04
C LEU A 144 -8.08 -8.92 -13.11
N VAL A 145 -8.87 -7.85 -13.36
CA VAL A 145 -10.33 -7.96 -13.52
C VAL A 145 -10.69 -8.75 -14.78
N ASP A 146 -10.07 -8.40 -15.91
CA ASP A 146 -10.39 -8.99 -17.22
C ASP A 146 -10.06 -10.51 -17.27
N ASN A 147 -9.05 -10.96 -16.51
CA ASN A 147 -8.58 -12.36 -16.49
C ASN A 147 -8.70 -13.01 -15.10
N PHE A 148 -9.63 -12.54 -14.26
CA PHE A 148 -9.68 -12.94 -12.84
C PHE A 148 -9.77 -14.45 -12.63
N ASP A 149 -10.53 -15.17 -13.45
CA ASP A 149 -10.68 -16.62 -13.33
C ASP A 149 -9.37 -17.39 -13.54
N GLU A 150 -8.43 -16.81 -14.29
CA GLU A 150 -7.13 -17.43 -14.57
C GLU A 150 -6.07 -17.04 -13.55
N VAL A 151 -6.05 -15.76 -13.10
CA VAL A 151 -4.96 -15.22 -12.30
C VAL A 151 -5.33 -14.86 -10.86
N GLY A 152 -6.61 -14.83 -10.52
CA GLY A 152 -7.09 -14.34 -9.21
C GLY A 152 -6.54 -15.14 -8.03
N GLU A 153 -6.60 -16.48 -8.08
CA GLU A 153 -6.06 -17.36 -7.03
C GLU A 153 -4.54 -17.20 -6.85
N ALA A 154 -3.81 -17.12 -7.96
CA ALA A 154 -2.37 -16.91 -7.92
C ALA A 154 -2.02 -15.53 -7.33
N THR A 155 -2.80 -14.50 -7.67
CA THR A 155 -2.65 -13.16 -7.12
C THR A 155 -2.91 -13.17 -5.60
N LEU A 156 -4.00 -13.78 -5.15
CA LEU A 156 -4.32 -13.88 -3.73
C LEU A 156 -3.24 -14.64 -2.94
N ALA A 157 -2.66 -15.69 -3.53
CA ALA A 157 -1.54 -16.42 -2.92
C ALA A 157 -0.27 -15.55 -2.79
N GLU A 158 0.01 -14.69 -3.79
CA GLU A 158 1.13 -13.74 -3.72
C GLU A 158 0.91 -12.69 -2.63
N LEU A 159 -0.34 -12.18 -2.46
CA LEU A 159 -0.67 -11.25 -1.38
C LEU A 159 -0.47 -11.88 0.00
N ARG A 160 -0.83 -13.16 0.21
CA ARG A 160 -0.53 -13.88 1.48
C ARG A 160 0.98 -13.92 1.76
N THR A 161 1.76 -14.19 0.72
CA THR A 161 3.23 -14.23 0.84
C THR A 161 3.80 -12.86 1.22
N LEU A 162 3.28 -11.79 0.61
CA LEU A 162 3.71 -10.41 0.90
C LEU A 162 3.28 -9.97 2.30
N LEU A 163 2.05 -10.30 2.74
CA LEU A 163 1.56 -9.98 4.07
C LEU A 163 2.50 -10.50 5.16
N GLY A 164 2.93 -11.76 5.05
CA GLY A 164 3.89 -12.36 5.97
C GLY A 164 5.28 -11.72 5.95
N LYS A 165 5.64 -10.98 4.88
CA LYS A 165 6.92 -10.26 4.79
C LYS A 165 6.84 -8.83 5.29
N PHE A 166 5.66 -8.20 5.29
CA PHE A 166 5.52 -6.81 5.67
C PHE A 166 5.49 -6.62 7.19
N PHE A 167 4.90 -7.54 7.92
CA PHE A 167 4.76 -7.43 9.36
C PHE A 167 5.77 -8.33 10.08
N GLN A 168 7.03 -7.84 10.22
CA GLN A 168 8.14 -8.55 10.87
C GLN A 168 8.93 -7.60 11.77
N GLN A 169 9.45 -8.09 12.91
CA GLN A 169 10.10 -7.25 13.94
C GLN A 169 11.29 -6.44 13.43
N THR A 170 12.12 -7.02 12.58
CA THR A 170 13.42 -6.42 12.19
C THR A 170 13.33 -5.24 11.24
N CYS A 171 12.16 -4.95 10.68
CA CYS A 171 11.96 -3.94 9.64
C CYS A 171 11.10 -2.76 10.10
N TYR A 172 10.84 -2.62 11.40
CA TYR A 172 9.90 -1.62 11.91
C TYR A 172 10.58 -0.37 12.43
N MET A 173 9.99 0.78 12.09
CA MET A 173 10.28 2.07 12.70
C MET A 173 8.95 2.70 13.12
N PHE A 174 8.83 3.05 14.39
CA PHE A 174 7.69 3.80 14.90
C PHE A 174 8.01 5.28 14.97
N ALA A 175 7.11 6.10 14.41
CA ALA A 175 7.07 7.53 14.60
C ALA A 175 5.68 7.89 15.15
N TYR A 176 5.62 8.64 16.23
CA TYR A 176 4.35 9.06 16.84
C TYR A 176 4.41 10.50 17.33
N SER A 177 3.25 11.13 17.38
CA SER A 177 3.04 12.46 17.95
C SER A 177 1.90 12.37 18.95
N CYS A 178 2.15 12.78 20.18
CA CYS A 178 1.19 12.81 21.27
C CYS A 178 1.59 13.90 22.27
N ASP A 179 0.76 14.16 23.29
CA ASP A 179 1.10 15.03 24.40
C ASP A 179 2.26 14.42 25.21
N GLU A 180 3.06 15.29 25.83
CA GLU A 180 4.30 14.89 26.51
C GLU A 180 4.07 13.87 27.64
N ASP A 181 3.00 14.05 28.40
CA ASP A 181 2.61 13.18 29.51
C ASP A 181 2.16 11.78 29.07
N LEU A 182 1.75 11.62 27.80
CA LEU A 182 1.29 10.36 27.21
C LEU A 182 2.38 9.59 26.47
N ARG A 183 3.54 10.20 26.32
CA ARG A 183 4.62 9.69 25.49
C ARG A 183 5.07 8.27 25.86
N GLU A 184 5.20 7.98 27.16
CA GLU A 184 5.69 6.68 27.60
C GLU A 184 4.62 5.59 27.42
N GLU A 185 3.34 5.93 27.60
CA GLU A 185 2.24 5.01 27.33
C GLU A 185 2.15 4.63 25.85
N VAL A 186 2.19 5.62 24.94
CA VAL A 186 2.21 5.37 23.49
C VAL A 186 3.42 4.53 23.08
N ARG A 187 4.59 4.82 23.65
CA ARG A 187 5.81 4.05 23.42
C ARG A 187 5.64 2.59 23.84
N GLN A 188 5.02 2.33 24.99
CA GLN A 188 4.81 0.97 25.47
C GLN A 188 3.88 0.19 24.53
N TRP A 189 2.76 0.78 24.10
CA TRP A 189 1.87 0.18 23.10
C TRP A 189 2.59 -0.18 21.79
N ALA A 190 3.45 0.71 21.31
CA ALA A 190 4.25 0.47 20.12
C ALA A 190 5.24 -0.71 20.29
N LEU A 191 5.89 -0.80 21.45
CA LEU A 191 6.79 -1.90 21.78
C LEU A 191 6.03 -3.23 21.90
N ASP A 192 4.91 -3.23 22.60
CA ASP A 192 4.08 -4.42 22.78
C ASP A 192 3.58 -4.95 21.44
N PHE A 193 3.13 -4.06 20.55
CA PHE A 193 2.76 -4.44 19.20
C PHE A 193 3.95 -5.04 18.41
N THR A 194 5.13 -4.41 18.48
CA THR A 194 6.32 -4.93 17.79
C THR A 194 6.69 -6.32 18.27
N ASN A 195 6.58 -6.59 19.58
CA ASN A 195 6.89 -7.89 20.18
C ASN A 195 5.91 -9.01 19.76
N LEU A 196 4.73 -8.65 19.23
CA LEU A 196 3.79 -9.64 18.66
C LEU A 196 4.17 -10.07 17.25
N LEU A 197 4.98 -9.26 16.54
CA LEU A 197 5.34 -9.54 15.16
C LEU A 197 6.35 -10.70 15.09
N PRO A 198 6.32 -11.53 14.02
CA PRO A 198 7.30 -12.58 13.82
C PRO A 198 8.72 -12.05 13.72
N GLU A 199 9.68 -12.76 14.28
CA GLU A 199 11.10 -12.50 14.02
C GLU A 199 11.44 -12.83 12.56
N SER A 200 12.36 -12.10 12.00
CA SER A 200 12.79 -12.28 10.61
C SER A 200 14.29 -12.22 10.45
N ASP A 201 14.82 -13.13 9.66
CA ASP A 201 16.22 -13.15 9.20
C ASP A 201 16.42 -12.39 7.88
N ILE A 202 15.44 -11.61 7.42
CA ILE A 202 15.53 -10.88 6.15
C ILE A 202 16.53 -9.74 6.31
N ALA A 203 17.80 -10.01 5.95
CA ALA A 203 18.74 -8.95 5.64
C ALA A 203 18.22 -8.19 4.42
N GLY A 204 17.87 -6.92 4.60
CA GLY A 204 17.40 -6.06 3.51
C GLY A 204 18.42 -6.05 2.38
N LYS A 205 18.07 -6.63 1.23
CA LYS A 205 18.87 -6.46 0.01
C LYS A 205 18.55 -5.09 -0.56
N ALA A 206 19.57 -4.40 -1.04
CA ALA A 206 19.37 -3.18 -1.82
C ALA A 206 18.38 -3.46 -2.95
N PRO A 207 17.42 -2.56 -3.21
CA PRO A 207 16.47 -2.71 -4.29
C PRO A 207 17.21 -2.76 -5.63
N ASN A 208 16.74 -3.59 -6.54
CA ASN A 208 17.21 -3.54 -7.92
C ASN A 208 16.76 -2.21 -8.53
N ILE A 209 17.70 -1.47 -9.10
CA ILE A 209 17.39 -0.27 -9.86
C ILE A 209 16.53 -0.68 -11.06
N ILE A 210 15.38 -0.04 -11.20
CA ILE A 210 14.50 -0.24 -12.36
C ILE A 210 15.06 0.61 -13.50
N PRO A 211 15.47 0.00 -14.62
CA PRO A 211 15.96 0.77 -15.76
C PRO A 211 14.92 1.78 -16.26
N LEU A 212 15.34 2.99 -16.49
CA LEU A 212 14.52 4.05 -17.04
C LEU A 212 14.83 4.17 -18.54
N ASN A 213 13.78 4.05 -19.36
CA ASN A 213 13.87 4.32 -20.80
C ASN A 213 13.08 5.58 -21.08
N GLU A 214 13.73 6.64 -21.48
CA GLU A 214 13.06 7.86 -21.96
C GLU A 214 12.28 7.55 -23.22
N VAL A 215 10.98 7.85 -23.21
CA VAL A 215 10.11 7.69 -24.37
C VAL A 215 9.12 8.85 -24.44
N ASN A 216 8.79 9.28 -25.66
CA ASN A 216 7.63 10.11 -25.89
C ASN A 216 6.40 9.21 -25.95
N GLU A 217 5.49 9.37 -25.01
CA GLU A 217 4.27 8.55 -24.93
C GLU A 217 3.01 9.41 -24.86
N ALA A 218 1.90 8.86 -25.31
CA ALA A 218 0.58 9.45 -25.17
C ALA A 218 -0.39 8.42 -24.63
N ILE A 219 -1.14 8.80 -23.59
CA ILE A 219 -2.22 8.00 -23.02
C ILE A 219 -3.53 8.57 -23.56
N THR A 220 -4.24 7.78 -24.37
CA THR A 220 -5.52 8.18 -24.95
C THR A 220 -6.67 7.83 -24.01
N THR A 221 -7.59 8.78 -23.84
CA THR A 221 -8.80 8.62 -23.04
C THR A 221 -10.01 9.16 -23.81
N ALA A 222 -11.23 8.84 -23.36
CA ALA A 222 -12.45 9.42 -23.92
C ALA A 222 -12.71 10.88 -23.44
N GLY A 223 -11.81 11.43 -22.62
CA GLY A 223 -11.93 12.80 -22.09
C GLY A 223 -11.71 13.86 -23.15
N LYS A 224 -12.31 15.04 -22.94
CA LYS A 224 -12.15 16.22 -23.82
C LYS A 224 -10.97 17.11 -23.42
N VAL A 225 -10.34 16.84 -22.27
CA VAL A 225 -9.21 17.62 -21.75
C VAL A 225 -7.92 16.89 -22.09
N GLN A 226 -6.91 17.66 -22.52
CA GLN A 226 -5.56 17.17 -22.78
C GLN A 226 -4.60 17.75 -21.75
N TYR A 227 -3.73 16.90 -21.23
CA TYR A 227 -2.62 17.28 -20.37
C TYR A 227 -1.32 16.99 -21.09
N VAL A 228 -0.50 18.00 -21.25
CA VAL A 228 0.84 17.88 -21.85
C VAL A 228 1.86 18.22 -20.79
N VAL A 229 2.80 17.33 -20.57
CA VAL A 229 3.89 17.49 -19.59
C VAL A 229 5.20 17.29 -20.33
N ALA A 230 6.14 18.19 -20.12
CA ALA A 230 7.49 18.12 -20.65
C ALA A 230 8.49 18.42 -19.55
N GLY A 231 9.62 17.73 -19.54
CA GLY A 231 10.71 17.92 -18.61
C GLY A 231 11.94 17.11 -19.03
N GLY A 232 13.09 17.42 -18.42
CA GLY A 232 14.39 16.79 -18.65
C GLY A 232 15.38 17.26 -17.62
#